data_d2e6fdb9fc8439fa6a0ffdf40b28da81
#
_entry.id   d2e6fdb9fc8439fa6a0ffdf40b28da81
#
_cell.length_a   1.000
_cell.length_b   1.000
_cell.length_c   1.000
_cell.angle_alpha   90.00
_cell.angle_beta   90.00
_cell.angle_gamma   90.00
#
_symmetry.space_group_name_H-M   'P 1'
#
loop_
_entity.id
_entity.type
_entity.pdbx_description
1 polymer ?
#
loop_
_entity_poly.entity_id
_entity_poly.type
_entity_poly.pdbx_seq_one_letter_code
_entity_poly.pdbx_strand_id
1 'polypeptide(L)'
;IGYETEYLSRNVSCIMARLMHHSDLEKIIDASQVPVINGCCEKFHPCQALTDILTVSEHYDGDLSSAHLVYVGVQNNVSNSLAVICHKLGIQLSIATPENDDNGEHLDADIQSIISSSDRIQHVTDPREVIDSADFVYTDTWIDMQYFNNPDFKDVKEARVKQMAPYQINKALVKDVDCKIMHDMPIHDGYEITPEMVRDSRSIIFQQAENRLHAQKGLLWWLYDQAGMISA
;
A
#
# COMPACT_ATOMS: atom_id res chain seq x y z
N ILE A 1 -5.21 -22.85 -13.78
CA ILE A 1 -4.57 -22.40 -12.52
C ILE A 1 -4.44 -23.58 -11.55
N GLY A 2 -5.50 -24.33 -11.20
CA GLY A 2 -5.47 -25.35 -10.17
C GLY A 2 -4.44 -26.48 -10.40
N TYR A 3 -4.45 -27.10 -11.57
CA TYR A 3 -3.53 -28.19 -11.90
C TYR A 3 -2.06 -27.77 -11.97
N GLU A 4 -1.81 -26.58 -12.52
CA GLU A 4 -0.46 -26.00 -12.57
C GLU A 4 0.05 -25.69 -11.16
N THR A 5 -0.82 -25.22 -10.27
CA THR A 5 -0.47 -24.95 -8.88
C THR A 5 -0.17 -26.24 -8.12
N GLU A 6 -1.00 -27.28 -8.29
CA GLU A 6 -0.74 -28.58 -7.66
C GLU A 6 0.61 -29.15 -8.13
N TYR A 7 0.90 -29.04 -9.42
CA TYR A 7 2.20 -29.46 -9.97
C TYR A 7 3.36 -28.65 -9.39
N LEU A 8 3.25 -27.31 -9.34
CA LEU A 8 4.29 -26.44 -8.80
C LEU A 8 4.56 -26.72 -7.32
N SER A 9 3.51 -26.92 -6.52
CA SER A 9 3.61 -27.20 -5.08
C SER A 9 4.47 -28.42 -4.74
N ARG A 10 4.59 -29.38 -5.67
CA ARG A 10 5.42 -30.57 -5.49
C ARG A 10 6.90 -30.32 -5.75
N ASN A 11 7.26 -29.18 -6.30
CA ASN A 11 8.61 -28.87 -6.78
C ASN A 11 9.22 -27.62 -6.12
N VAL A 12 8.45 -26.91 -5.28
CA VAL A 12 8.90 -25.69 -4.61
C VAL A 12 8.50 -25.69 -3.13
N SER A 13 9.14 -24.87 -2.33
CA SER A 13 8.85 -24.74 -0.90
C SER A 13 7.87 -23.60 -0.58
N CYS A 14 7.67 -22.67 -1.50
CA CYS A 14 6.62 -21.65 -1.47
C CYS A 14 6.34 -21.14 -2.87
N ILE A 15 5.18 -20.52 -3.06
CA ILE A 15 4.77 -19.87 -4.31
C ILE A 15 4.54 -18.39 -4.03
N MET A 16 5.21 -17.51 -4.77
CA MET A 16 4.87 -16.09 -4.81
C MET A 16 4.11 -15.80 -6.10
N ALA A 17 2.92 -15.23 -5.99
CA ALA A 17 2.07 -14.91 -7.11
C ALA A 17 1.77 -13.39 -7.17
N ARG A 18 2.02 -12.76 -8.32
CA ARG A 18 1.53 -11.42 -8.64
C ARG A 18 0.51 -11.56 -9.76
N LEU A 19 -0.73 -11.24 -9.46
CA LEU A 19 -1.89 -11.51 -10.31
C LEU A 19 -2.77 -10.26 -10.45
N MET A 20 -3.56 -10.20 -11.53
CA MET A 20 -4.55 -9.14 -11.68
C MET A 20 -5.73 -9.39 -10.72
N HIS A 21 -6.28 -10.60 -10.69
CA HIS A 21 -7.50 -10.90 -9.94
C HIS A 21 -7.23 -11.64 -8.64
N HIS A 22 -7.79 -11.12 -7.55
CA HIS A 22 -7.72 -11.74 -6.23
C HIS A 22 -8.35 -13.15 -6.23
N SER A 23 -9.42 -13.34 -6.98
CA SER A 23 -10.06 -14.65 -7.15
C SER A 23 -9.16 -15.72 -7.79
N ASP A 24 -8.17 -15.32 -8.57
CA ASP A 24 -7.17 -16.25 -9.11
C ASP A 24 -6.12 -16.63 -8.06
N LEU A 25 -5.81 -15.71 -7.15
CA LEU A 25 -4.96 -16.01 -5.98
C LEU A 25 -5.65 -17.03 -5.07
N GLU A 26 -6.95 -16.88 -4.81
CA GLU A 26 -7.73 -17.84 -4.01
C GLU A 26 -7.67 -19.25 -4.61
N LYS A 27 -7.80 -19.40 -5.94
CA LYS A 27 -7.65 -20.68 -6.63
C LYS A 27 -6.25 -21.28 -6.48
N ILE A 28 -5.21 -20.44 -6.42
CA ILE A 28 -3.83 -20.89 -6.14
C ILE A 28 -3.73 -21.37 -4.69
N ILE A 29 -4.28 -20.63 -3.75
CA ILE A 29 -4.26 -21.00 -2.33
C ILE A 29 -4.95 -22.36 -2.11
N ASP A 30 -6.13 -22.54 -2.69
CA ASP A 30 -6.92 -23.77 -2.56
C ASP A 30 -6.22 -25.01 -3.14
N ALA A 31 -5.43 -24.83 -4.21
CA ALA A 31 -4.72 -25.93 -4.88
C ALA A 31 -3.29 -26.16 -4.36
N SER A 32 -2.74 -25.23 -3.59
CA SER A 32 -1.34 -25.28 -3.13
C SER A 32 -1.17 -26.18 -1.91
N GLN A 33 -0.07 -26.94 -1.88
CA GLN A 33 0.39 -27.72 -0.72
C GLN A 33 1.52 -27.00 0.04
N VAL A 34 1.92 -25.83 -0.41
CA VAL A 34 2.98 -25.02 0.18
C VAL A 34 2.47 -23.59 0.42
N PRO A 35 3.13 -22.80 1.28
CA PRO A 35 2.75 -21.40 1.50
C PRO A 35 2.64 -20.61 0.20
N VAL A 36 1.61 -19.77 0.10
CA VAL A 36 1.41 -18.84 -1.02
C VAL A 36 1.57 -17.41 -0.53
N ILE A 37 2.44 -16.66 -1.19
CA ILE A 37 2.67 -15.24 -0.93
C ILE A 37 1.93 -14.42 -1.99
N ASN A 38 1.01 -13.56 -1.57
CA ASN A 38 0.44 -12.54 -2.44
C ASN A 38 1.50 -11.46 -2.73
N GLY A 39 2.12 -11.51 -3.90
CA GLY A 39 3.08 -10.51 -4.37
C GLY A 39 2.45 -9.17 -4.77
N CYS A 40 1.18 -9.20 -5.18
CA CYS A 40 0.27 -8.08 -5.46
C CYS A 40 -0.94 -8.58 -6.27
N CYS A 41 -2.12 -8.08 -5.98
CA CYS A 41 -3.32 -8.20 -6.84
C CYS A 41 -4.11 -6.89 -6.81
N GLU A 42 -5.22 -6.80 -7.58
CA GLU A 42 -6.04 -5.58 -7.60
C GLU A 42 -6.58 -5.21 -6.21
N LYS A 43 -6.82 -6.20 -5.34
CA LYS A 43 -7.41 -5.98 -4.03
C LYS A 43 -6.38 -5.65 -2.95
N PHE A 44 -5.20 -6.30 -2.97
CA PHE A 44 -4.20 -6.19 -1.90
C PHE A 44 -2.75 -6.21 -2.41
N HIS A 45 -1.89 -5.50 -1.66
CA HIS A 45 -0.43 -5.52 -1.80
C HIS A 45 0.26 -5.78 -0.44
N PRO A 46 0.09 -6.98 0.18
CA PRO A 46 0.56 -7.23 1.54
C PRO A 46 2.08 -7.14 1.71
N CYS A 47 2.84 -7.51 0.68
CA CYS A 47 4.29 -7.38 0.69
C CYS A 47 4.76 -5.92 0.79
N GLN A 48 3.99 -4.97 0.22
CA GLN A 48 4.24 -3.55 0.39
C GLN A 48 3.90 -3.11 1.81
N ALA A 49 2.70 -3.44 2.30
CA ALA A 49 2.26 -3.04 3.63
C ALA A 49 3.19 -3.52 4.76
N LEU A 50 3.74 -4.75 4.65
CA LEU A 50 4.79 -5.24 5.58
C LEU A 50 6.05 -4.38 5.52
N THR A 51 6.45 -3.96 4.32
CA THR A 51 7.60 -3.07 4.11
C THR A 51 7.36 -1.69 4.71
N ASP A 52 6.16 -1.16 4.54
CA ASP A 52 5.77 0.15 5.04
C ASP A 52 5.83 0.19 6.56
N ILE A 53 5.29 -0.84 7.22
CA ILE A 53 5.34 -0.93 8.68
C ILE A 53 6.77 -1.16 9.20
N LEU A 54 7.60 -1.93 8.51
CA LEU A 54 9.03 -2.02 8.84
C LEU A 54 9.67 -0.62 8.78
N THR A 55 9.41 0.13 7.70
CA THR A 55 9.96 1.48 7.53
C THR A 55 9.43 2.45 8.59
N VAL A 56 8.15 2.40 8.90
CA VAL A 56 7.56 3.17 10.00
C VAL A 56 8.26 2.84 11.32
N SER A 57 8.50 1.55 11.61
CA SER A 57 9.14 1.13 12.86
C SER A 57 10.59 1.61 13.01
N GLU A 58 11.28 1.88 11.92
CA GLU A 58 12.64 2.41 11.92
C GLU A 58 12.70 3.94 12.12
N HIS A 59 11.57 4.63 11.91
CA HIS A 59 11.49 6.09 11.96
C HIS A 59 10.54 6.63 13.03
N TYR A 60 9.98 5.78 13.86
CA TYR A 60 9.06 6.16 14.92
C TYR A 60 9.62 5.75 16.28
N ASP A 61 9.95 6.77 17.11
CA ASP A 61 10.47 6.55 18.46
C ASP A 61 9.31 6.33 19.45
N GLY A 62 8.78 5.12 19.50
CA GLY A 62 7.70 4.81 20.44
C GLY A 62 6.93 3.53 20.11
N ASP A 63 5.80 3.36 20.79
CA ASP A 63 4.87 2.28 20.47
C ASP A 63 4.18 2.58 19.12
N LEU A 64 4.30 1.68 18.16
CA LEU A 64 3.70 1.81 16.83
C LEU A 64 2.18 2.06 16.88
N SER A 65 1.51 1.58 17.92
CA SER A 65 0.08 1.87 18.12
C SER A 65 -0.23 3.34 18.34
N SER A 66 0.79 4.16 18.67
CA SER A 66 0.66 5.62 18.82
C SER A 66 0.95 6.38 17.53
N ALA A 67 1.51 5.73 16.51
CA ALA A 67 1.81 6.36 15.24
C ALA A 67 0.53 6.65 14.44
N HIS A 68 0.53 7.77 13.72
CA HIS A 68 -0.54 8.15 12.80
C HIS A 68 -0.03 8.20 11.36
N LEU A 69 -0.50 7.25 10.54
CA LEU A 69 -0.30 7.25 9.09
C LEU A 69 -1.46 7.99 8.42
N VAL A 70 -1.15 8.87 7.49
CA VAL A 70 -2.13 9.51 6.61
C VAL A 70 -1.82 9.11 5.16
N TYR A 71 -2.67 8.26 4.60
CA TYR A 71 -2.63 7.91 3.19
C TYR A 71 -3.43 8.95 2.40
N VAL A 72 -2.83 9.52 1.35
CA VAL A 72 -3.42 10.57 0.53
C VAL A 72 -3.34 10.17 -0.95
N GLY A 73 -4.46 9.99 -1.61
CA GLY A 73 -4.44 9.64 -3.03
C GLY A 73 -5.68 8.90 -3.51
N VAL A 74 -5.48 7.83 -4.26
CA VAL A 74 -6.54 6.95 -4.78
C VAL A 74 -6.77 5.77 -3.84
N GLN A 75 -8.03 5.35 -3.74
CA GLN A 75 -8.36 4.09 -3.08
C GLN A 75 -7.89 2.93 -3.95
N ASN A 76 -6.96 2.12 -3.45
CA ASN A 76 -6.37 1.02 -4.20
C ASN A 76 -5.90 -0.13 -3.30
N ASN A 77 -5.21 -1.10 -3.88
CA ASN A 77 -4.69 -2.27 -3.16
C ASN A 77 -3.66 -1.93 -2.08
N VAL A 78 -2.93 -0.83 -2.20
CA VAL A 78 -1.97 -0.36 -1.18
C VAL A 78 -2.73 0.20 0.02
N SER A 79 -3.67 1.14 -0.18
CA SER A 79 -4.51 1.68 0.89
C SER A 79 -5.33 0.59 1.58
N ASN A 80 -5.85 -0.39 0.83
CA ASN A 80 -6.54 -1.55 1.39
C ASN A 80 -5.63 -2.37 2.31
N SER A 81 -4.40 -2.63 1.89
CA SER A 81 -3.43 -3.40 2.68
C SER A 81 -2.97 -2.64 3.91
N LEU A 82 -2.80 -1.32 3.81
CA LEU A 82 -2.52 -0.46 4.96
C LEU A 82 -3.67 -0.50 5.97
N ALA A 83 -4.93 -0.44 5.52
CA ALA A 83 -6.09 -0.54 6.41
C ALA A 83 -6.07 -1.86 7.21
N VAL A 84 -5.81 -2.98 6.54
CA VAL A 84 -5.74 -4.30 7.19
C VAL A 84 -4.60 -4.38 8.20
N ILE A 85 -3.38 -3.96 7.83
CA ILE A 85 -2.22 -4.11 8.71
C ILE A 85 -2.28 -3.13 9.88
N CYS A 86 -2.69 -1.88 9.66
CA CYS A 86 -2.85 -0.89 10.72
C CYS A 86 -3.93 -1.31 11.72
N HIS A 87 -5.07 -1.85 11.24
CA HIS A 87 -6.11 -2.40 12.12
C HIS A 87 -5.57 -3.52 13.01
N LYS A 88 -4.81 -4.45 12.43
CA LYS A 88 -4.23 -5.58 13.19
C LYS A 88 -3.18 -5.15 14.23
N LEU A 89 -2.44 -4.09 13.95
CA LEU A 89 -1.37 -3.58 14.83
C LEU A 89 -1.84 -2.44 15.76
N GLY A 90 -3.09 -1.97 15.60
CA GLY A 90 -3.63 -0.85 16.38
C GLY A 90 -3.02 0.50 16.00
N ILE A 91 -2.41 0.62 14.83
CA ILE A 91 -1.84 1.87 14.31
C ILE A 91 -2.98 2.77 13.82
N GLN A 92 -2.89 4.08 14.09
CA GLN A 92 -3.88 5.01 13.56
C GLN A 92 -3.65 5.23 12.05
N LEU A 93 -4.73 5.12 11.27
CA LEU A 93 -4.69 5.35 9.82
C LEU A 93 -5.85 6.27 9.40
N SER A 94 -5.51 7.35 8.71
CA SER A 94 -6.48 8.16 7.98
C SER A 94 -6.29 7.95 6.48
N ILE A 95 -7.35 7.56 5.79
CA ILE A 95 -7.37 7.36 4.34
C ILE A 95 -8.07 8.59 3.74
N ALA A 96 -7.29 9.47 3.12
CA ALA A 96 -7.78 10.68 2.48
C ALA A 96 -7.87 10.44 0.96
N THR A 97 -9.06 10.08 0.48
CA THR A 97 -9.33 9.78 -0.92
C THR A 97 -10.68 10.39 -1.35
N PRO A 98 -10.93 10.66 -2.64
CA PRO A 98 -12.25 11.07 -3.10
C PRO A 98 -13.33 10.08 -2.68
N GLU A 99 -14.54 10.59 -2.38
CA GLU A 99 -15.69 9.74 -2.02
C GLU A 99 -16.11 8.82 -3.17
N ASN A 100 -16.01 9.32 -4.39
CA ASN A 100 -16.24 8.58 -5.62
C ASN A 100 -15.09 8.86 -6.59
N ASP A 101 -14.46 7.82 -7.07
CA ASP A 101 -13.55 7.92 -8.18
C ASP A 101 -14.34 7.88 -9.49
N ASP A 102 -14.05 8.79 -10.41
CA ASP A 102 -14.69 8.84 -11.74
C ASP A 102 -14.50 7.54 -12.55
N ASN A 103 -13.55 6.70 -12.16
CA ASN A 103 -13.32 5.37 -12.74
C ASN A 103 -14.10 4.23 -12.04
N GLY A 104 -14.95 4.55 -11.05
CA GLY A 104 -15.77 3.57 -10.34
C GLY A 104 -15.01 2.74 -9.31
N GLU A 105 -13.80 3.16 -8.93
CA GLU A 105 -13.10 2.59 -7.79
C GLU A 105 -13.81 3.07 -6.51
N HIS A 106 -14.35 2.12 -5.76
CA HIS A 106 -15.02 2.36 -4.50
C HIS A 106 -14.24 1.68 -3.37
N LEU A 107 -14.44 2.19 -2.17
CA LEU A 107 -13.94 1.51 -0.98
C LEU A 107 -14.42 0.06 -0.98
N ASP A 108 -13.48 -0.88 -0.94
CA ASP A 108 -13.79 -2.31 -0.86
C ASP A 108 -14.67 -2.61 0.37
N ALA A 109 -15.64 -3.52 0.25
CA ALA A 109 -16.60 -3.82 1.32
C ALA A 109 -15.93 -4.33 2.60
N ASP A 110 -14.84 -5.10 2.48
CA ASP A 110 -14.08 -5.57 3.64
C ASP A 110 -13.37 -4.40 4.33
N ILE A 111 -12.86 -3.44 3.54
CA ILE A 111 -12.22 -2.23 4.07
C ILE A 111 -13.25 -1.31 4.74
N GLN A 112 -14.43 -1.15 4.15
CA GLN A 112 -15.54 -0.43 4.79
C GLN A 112 -15.90 -1.05 6.13
N SER A 113 -15.92 -2.38 6.23
CA SER A 113 -16.17 -3.10 7.48
C SER A 113 -15.07 -2.82 8.52
N ILE A 114 -13.81 -2.82 8.11
CA ILE A 114 -12.68 -2.47 8.99
C ILE A 114 -12.82 -1.04 9.52
N ILE A 115 -13.07 -0.07 8.63
CA ILE A 115 -13.25 1.34 9.01
C ILE A 115 -14.42 1.49 9.99
N SER A 116 -15.56 0.84 9.71
CA SER A 116 -16.76 0.92 10.55
C SER A 116 -16.61 0.27 11.92
N SER A 117 -15.70 -0.70 12.06
CA SER A 117 -15.46 -1.44 13.30
C SER A 117 -14.27 -0.93 14.11
N SER A 118 -13.50 0.02 13.59
CA SER A 118 -12.26 0.54 14.19
C SER A 118 -12.45 2.01 14.60
N ASP A 119 -12.05 2.34 15.79
CA ASP A 119 -11.91 3.72 16.27
C ASP A 119 -10.57 4.36 15.87
N ARG A 120 -9.71 3.58 15.20
CA ARG A 120 -8.36 3.98 14.80
C ARG A 120 -8.20 4.19 13.31
N ILE A 121 -9.15 3.75 12.49
CA ILE A 121 -9.10 3.87 11.04
C ILE A 121 -10.28 4.70 10.58
N GLN A 122 -10.01 5.75 9.81
CA GLN A 122 -11.03 6.63 9.27
C GLN A 122 -10.82 6.89 7.78
N HIS A 123 -11.89 7.19 7.08
CA HIS A 123 -11.89 7.71 5.74
C HIS A 123 -12.33 9.18 5.76
N VAL A 124 -11.59 10.03 5.05
CA VAL A 124 -11.91 11.45 4.86
C VAL A 124 -11.78 11.83 3.39
N THR A 125 -12.47 12.85 2.97
CA THR A 125 -12.42 13.33 1.57
C THR A 125 -11.51 14.53 1.37
N ASP A 126 -11.10 15.20 2.43
CA ASP A 126 -10.16 16.31 2.39
C ASP A 126 -8.91 15.95 3.23
N PRO A 127 -7.72 15.81 2.63
CA PRO A 127 -6.51 15.50 3.37
C PRO A 127 -6.15 16.55 4.44
N ARG A 128 -6.62 17.81 4.27
CA ARG A 128 -6.38 18.88 5.23
C ARG A 128 -7.04 18.68 6.59
N GLU A 129 -8.04 17.80 6.67
CA GLU A 129 -8.71 17.48 7.93
C GLU A 129 -7.83 16.65 8.87
N VAL A 130 -6.82 15.94 8.33
CA VAL A 130 -6.04 14.95 9.07
C VAL A 130 -4.54 15.15 9.00
N ILE A 131 -4.06 15.94 8.03
CA ILE A 131 -2.63 16.06 7.72
C ILE A 131 -1.81 16.65 8.86
N ASP A 132 -2.36 17.58 9.62
CA ASP A 132 -1.65 18.29 10.69
C ASP A 132 -1.24 17.38 11.87
N SER A 133 -1.89 16.22 12.00
CA SER A 133 -1.61 15.23 13.04
C SER A 133 -0.80 14.02 12.54
N ALA A 134 -0.34 14.06 11.28
CA ALA A 134 0.37 12.95 10.68
C ALA A 134 1.82 12.83 11.17
N ASP A 135 2.22 11.64 11.62
CA ASP A 135 3.63 11.26 11.76
C ASP A 135 4.21 10.82 10.42
N PHE A 136 3.38 10.18 9.59
CA PHE A 136 3.73 9.69 8.26
C PHE A 136 2.67 10.07 7.24
N VAL A 137 3.10 10.63 6.12
CA VAL A 137 2.24 10.92 4.96
C VAL A 137 2.65 10.02 3.82
N TYR A 138 1.71 9.25 3.32
CA TYR A 138 1.94 8.24 2.30
C TYR A 138 1.07 8.52 1.06
N THR A 139 1.65 8.38 -0.13
CA THR A 139 0.89 8.43 -1.39
C THR A 139 1.33 7.32 -2.33
N ASP A 140 0.52 7.04 -3.33
CA ASP A 140 0.74 6.10 -4.42
C ASP A 140 0.31 6.72 -5.74
N THR A 141 0.70 6.12 -6.85
CA THR A 141 0.38 6.58 -8.21
C THR A 141 -1.12 6.69 -8.42
N TRP A 142 -1.55 7.79 -9.07
CA TRP A 142 -2.96 8.00 -9.40
C TRP A 142 -3.42 7.20 -10.62
N ILE A 143 -2.47 6.74 -11.41
CA ILE A 143 -2.72 6.06 -12.69
C ILE A 143 -1.83 4.83 -12.74
N ASP A 144 -2.41 3.68 -12.99
CA ASP A 144 -1.65 2.45 -13.15
C ASP A 144 -0.59 2.58 -14.25
N MET A 145 0.59 2.04 -13.98
CA MET A 145 1.75 2.08 -14.87
C MET A 145 1.45 1.60 -16.29
N GLN A 146 0.56 0.62 -16.43
CA GLN A 146 0.16 0.06 -17.73
C GLN A 146 -0.62 1.05 -18.59
N TYR A 147 -1.31 2.04 -17.98
CA TYR A 147 -2.13 3.03 -18.68
C TYR A 147 -1.43 4.38 -18.83
N PHE A 148 -0.39 4.63 -18.05
CA PHE A 148 0.24 5.95 -17.95
C PHE A 148 0.74 6.51 -19.30
N ASN A 149 1.33 5.66 -20.15
CA ASN A 149 1.85 6.02 -21.47
C ASN A 149 0.92 5.55 -22.63
N ASN A 150 -0.27 5.03 -22.33
CA ASN A 150 -1.18 4.54 -23.37
C ASN A 150 -1.99 5.72 -23.94
N PRO A 151 -1.87 6.00 -25.28
CA PRO A 151 -2.58 7.11 -25.92
C PRO A 151 -4.11 7.00 -25.82
N ASP A 152 -4.65 5.78 -25.76
CA ASP A 152 -6.10 5.54 -25.69
C ASP A 152 -6.71 5.97 -24.35
N PHE A 153 -5.87 6.13 -23.33
CA PHE A 153 -6.27 6.57 -21.97
C PHE A 153 -6.00 8.04 -21.70
N LYS A 154 -5.65 8.84 -22.71
CA LYS A 154 -5.26 10.25 -22.51
C LYS A 154 -6.35 11.07 -21.84
N ASP A 155 -7.57 10.99 -22.29
CA ASP A 155 -8.69 11.78 -21.77
C ASP A 155 -9.04 11.35 -20.33
N VAL A 156 -9.02 10.05 -20.06
CA VAL A 156 -9.23 9.48 -18.70
C VAL A 156 -8.14 9.95 -17.75
N LYS A 157 -6.88 9.90 -18.22
CA LYS A 157 -5.73 10.41 -17.46
C LYS A 157 -5.86 11.89 -17.11
N GLU A 158 -6.23 12.74 -18.08
CA GLU A 158 -6.40 14.18 -17.86
C GLU A 158 -7.52 14.47 -16.86
N ALA A 159 -8.65 13.75 -16.95
CA ALA A 159 -9.76 13.87 -16.00
C ALA A 159 -9.32 13.47 -14.59
N ARG A 160 -8.62 12.33 -14.45
CA ARG A 160 -8.12 11.83 -13.18
C ARG A 160 -7.12 12.78 -12.53
N VAL A 161 -6.16 13.28 -13.30
CA VAL A 161 -5.19 14.27 -12.79
C VAL A 161 -5.89 15.52 -12.26
N LYS A 162 -6.93 15.99 -12.94
CA LYS A 162 -7.70 17.13 -12.48
C LYS A 162 -8.46 16.85 -11.19
N GLN A 163 -9.08 15.65 -11.08
CA GLN A 163 -9.78 15.21 -9.88
C GLN A 163 -8.83 15.08 -8.70
N MET A 164 -7.66 14.51 -8.94
CA MET A 164 -6.68 14.18 -7.90
C MET A 164 -5.78 15.34 -7.48
N ALA A 165 -5.80 16.47 -8.20
CA ALA A 165 -4.96 17.63 -7.88
C ALA A 165 -5.00 18.09 -6.40
N PRO A 166 -6.15 18.06 -5.68
CA PRO A 166 -6.21 18.37 -4.25
C PRO A 166 -5.46 17.38 -3.33
N TYR A 167 -5.16 16.19 -3.83
CA TYR A 167 -4.50 15.10 -3.10
C TYR A 167 -3.00 15.00 -3.39
N GLN A 168 -2.43 15.96 -4.12
CA GLN A 168 -1.00 15.97 -4.41
C GLN A 168 -0.19 16.25 -3.14
N ILE A 169 0.78 15.40 -2.85
CA ILE A 169 1.78 15.69 -1.82
C ILE A 169 2.73 16.78 -2.35
N ASN A 170 2.54 17.97 -1.84
CA ASN A 170 3.31 19.16 -2.21
C ASN A 170 3.59 20.02 -0.97
N LYS A 171 4.44 21.03 -1.15
CA LYS A 171 4.85 21.91 -0.06
C LYS A 171 3.67 22.62 0.63
N ALA A 172 2.61 22.96 -0.11
CA ALA A 172 1.47 23.66 0.47
C ALA A 172 0.67 22.74 1.41
N LEU A 173 0.56 21.44 1.08
CA LEU A 173 -0.16 20.46 1.90
C LEU A 173 0.60 20.11 3.19
N VAL A 174 1.94 19.92 3.11
CA VAL A 174 2.76 19.42 4.23
C VAL A 174 3.70 20.45 4.83
N LYS A 175 3.46 21.76 4.59
CA LYS A 175 4.40 22.85 4.89
C LYS A 175 4.84 22.89 6.36
N ASP A 176 3.90 22.82 7.28
CA ASP A 176 4.12 23.04 8.72
C ASP A 176 3.98 21.71 9.50
N VAL A 177 3.97 20.56 8.81
CA VAL A 177 3.81 19.24 9.42
C VAL A 177 5.18 18.57 9.59
N ASP A 178 5.50 18.17 10.81
CA ASP A 178 6.70 17.37 11.09
C ASP A 178 6.41 15.89 10.89
N CYS A 179 6.29 15.50 9.60
CA CYS A 179 5.97 14.13 9.20
C CYS A 179 7.06 13.53 8.32
N LYS A 180 7.13 12.22 8.23
CA LYS A 180 7.90 11.51 7.20
C LYS A 180 7.05 11.33 5.95
N ILE A 181 7.68 11.39 4.76
CA ILE A 181 7.01 11.28 3.46
C ILE A 181 7.36 9.93 2.85
N MET A 182 6.33 9.18 2.46
CA MET A 182 6.42 7.81 1.95
C MET A 182 5.75 7.66 0.57
N HIS A 183 6.23 6.71 -0.23
CA HIS A 183 5.66 6.31 -1.51
C HIS A 183 6.16 4.91 -1.86
N ASP A 184 5.29 4.03 -2.37
CA ASP A 184 5.67 2.65 -2.67
C ASP A 184 6.48 2.44 -3.97
N MET A 185 6.64 3.50 -4.77
CA MET A 185 7.36 3.47 -6.05
C MET A 185 6.76 2.52 -7.11
N PRO A 186 6.84 2.86 -8.40
CA PRO A 186 7.49 4.05 -8.97
C PRO A 186 6.64 5.31 -8.87
N ILE A 187 7.28 6.48 -8.91
CA ILE A 187 6.64 7.79 -8.87
C ILE A 187 6.29 8.26 -10.30
N HIS A 188 5.14 8.90 -10.47
CA HIS A 188 4.83 9.74 -11.61
C HIS A 188 5.14 11.20 -11.26
N ASP A 189 6.34 11.62 -11.61
CA ASP A 189 6.93 12.90 -11.22
C ASP A 189 6.02 14.11 -11.52
N GLY A 190 5.67 14.87 -10.48
CA GLY A 190 4.80 16.04 -10.58
C GLY A 190 3.28 15.74 -10.60
N TYR A 191 2.88 14.45 -10.50
CA TYR A 191 1.48 14.05 -10.37
C TYR A 191 1.10 13.89 -8.89
N GLU A 192 1.22 12.70 -8.32
CA GLU A 192 0.82 12.41 -6.94
C GLU A 192 1.73 13.06 -5.89
N ILE A 193 2.97 13.30 -6.27
CA ILE A 193 3.97 13.95 -5.43
C ILE A 193 4.86 14.90 -6.27
N THR A 194 5.24 16.04 -5.71
CA THR A 194 6.15 16.95 -6.41
C THR A 194 7.61 16.51 -6.27
N PRO A 195 8.48 16.80 -7.27
CA PRO A 195 9.93 16.50 -7.19
C PRO A 195 10.59 17.08 -5.94
N GLU A 196 10.12 18.24 -5.48
CA GLU A 196 10.60 18.89 -4.27
C GLU A 196 10.34 18.00 -3.04
N MET A 197 9.15 17.39 -2.94
CA MET A 197 8.79 16.54 -1.80
C MET A 197 9.51 15.19 -1.83
N VAL A 198 9.76 14.63 -3.00
CA VAL A 198 10.59 13.42 -3.15
C VAL A 198 12.00 13.64 -2.60
N ARG A 199 12.53 14.86 -2.68
CA ARG A 199 13.88 15.26 -2.22
C ARG A 199 13.88 16.03 -0.91
N ASP A 200 12.74 16.21 -0.27
CA ASP A 200 12.63 16.84 1.05
C ASP A 200 13.39 16.03 2.10
N SER A 201 13.95 16.68 3.11
CA SER A 201 14.69 16.02 4.19
C SER A 201 13.84 15.06 5.03
N ARG A 202 12.51 15.19 4.97
CA ARG A 202 11.53 14.30 5.61
C ARG A 202 11.23 13.06 4.77
N SER A 203 11.64 13.03 3.49
CA SER A 203 11.37 11.91 2.58
C SER A 203 12.18 10.68 2.98
N ILE A 204 11.50 9.58 3.22
CA ILE A 204 12.06 8.25 3.49
C ILE A 204 11.72 7.25 2.38
N ILE A 205 11.29 7.75 1.22
CA ILE A 205 10.82 6.96 0.07
C ILE A 205 11.87 5.94 -0.39
N PHE A 206 13.14 6.35 -0.48
CA PHE A 206 14.20 5.46 -0.95
C PHE A 206 14.57 4.39 0.07
N GLN A 207 14.50 4.70 1.37
CA GLN A 207 14.68 3.70 2.41
C GLN A 207 13.49 2.71 2.43
N GLN A 208 12.26 3.21 2.27
CA GLN A 208 11.09 2.37 2.10
C GLN A 208 11.26 1.41 0.91
N ALA A 209 11.76 1.90 -0.23
CA ALA A 209 12.03 1.06 -1.40
C ALA A 209 13.12 0.00 -1.12
N GLU A 210 14.18 0.33 -0.39
CA GLU A 210 15.22 -0.61 0.04
C GLU A 210 14.65 -1.66 1.01
N ASN A 211 13.79 -1.26 1.92
CA ASN A 211 13.14 -2.15 2.90
C ASN A 211 12.25 -3.23 2.27
N ARG A 212 11.89 -3.09 0.99
CA ARG A 212 11.25 -4.17 0.22
C ARG A 212 12.07 -5.46 0.26
N LEU A 213 13.37 -5.36 0.11
CA LEU A 213 14.26 -6.52 0.20
C LEU A 213 14.27 -7.11 1.61
N HIS A 214 14.36 -6.26 2.63
CA HIS A 214 14.48 -6.71 4.02
C HIS A 214 13.19 -7.33 4.55
N ALA A 215 12.05 -6.71 4.30
CA ALA A 215 10.74 -7.22 4.69
C ALA A 215 10.42 -8.59 4.05
N GLN A 216 10.68 -8.75 2.73
CA GLN A 216 10.46 -10.03 2.07
C GLN A 216 11.43 -11.12 2.52
N LYS A 217 12.68 -10.80 2.84
CA LYS A 217 13.60 -11.77 3.45
C LYS A 217 13.09 -12.23 4.81
N GLY A 218 12.59 -11.29 5.64
CA GLY A 218 11.97 -11.61 6.92
C GLY A 218 10.73 -12.49 6.78
N LEU A 219 9.86 -12.17 5.81
CA LEU A 219 8.67 -12.96 5.50
C LEU A 219 9.01 -14.40 5.08
N LEU A 220 9.98 -14.56 4.18
CA LEU A 220 10.44 -15.90 3.75
C LEU A 220 11.05 -16.69 4.91
N TRP A 221 11.89 -16.04 5.71
CA TRP A 221 12.47 -16.66 6.89
C TRP A 221 11.38 -17.15 7.86
N TRP A 222 10.41 -16.29 8.16
CA TRP A 222 9.29 -16.63 9.05
C TRP A 222 8.45 -17.79 8.50
N LEU A 223 8.12 -17.78 7.20
CA LEU A 223 7.35 -18.87 6.56
C LEU A 223 8.07 -20.20 6.63
N TYR A 224 9.38 -20.22 6.40
CA TYR A 224 10.19 -21.47 6.49
C TYR A 224 10.37 -21.95 7.92
N ASP A 225 10.49 -21.04 8.88
CA ASP A 225 10.51 -21.38 10.30
C ASP A 225 9.18 -22.03 10.73
N GLN A 226 8.03 -21.41 10.39
CA GLN A 226 6.72 -21.97 10.67
C GLN A 226 6.48 -23.34 9.99
N ALA A 227 7.09 -23.58 8.85
CA ALA A 227 7.02 -24.85 8.14
C ALA A 227 8.02 -25.91 8.67
N GLY A 228 8.83 -25.56 9.67
CA GLY A 228 9.87 -26.46 10.22
C GLY A 228 11.02 -26.74 9.25
N MET A 229 11.22 -25.88 8.26
CA MET A 229 12.26 -26.04 7.22
C MET A 229 13.59 -25.40 7.61
N ILE A 230 13.61 -24.58 8.67
CA ILE A 230 14.81 -23.96 9.23
C ILE A 230 14.98 -24.52 10.63
N SER A 231 16.14 -25.14 10.90
CA SER A 231 16.57 -25.46 12.27
C SER A 231 17.26 -24.23 12.86
N ALA A 232 16.87 -23.88 14.07
CA ALA A 232 17.51 -22.79 14.86
C ALA A 232 18.98 -23.12 15.14
#